data_0762bc5927ae1cd05e0cc6b6d9bd49e8
#
_entry.id   0762bc5927ae1cd05e0cc6b6d9bd49e8
#
_cell.length_a   1.000
_cell.length_b   1.000
_cell.length_c   1.000
_cell.angle_alpha   90.00
_cell.angle_beta   90.00
_cell.angle_gamma   90.00
#
_symmetry.space_group_name_H-M   'P 1'
#
loop_
_entity.id
_entity.type
_entity.pdbx_description
1 polymer ?
#
loop_
_entity_poly.entity_id
_entity_poly.type
_entity_poly.pdbx_seq_one_letter_code
_entity_poly.pdbx_strand_id
1 'polypeptide(L)'
;MHQCFSEWGPVPAGVPHGTKLGPWLFVLMINDLDRNAQQWKYVDDTTVSEVVVKGGESHAQAIANRVVEWSRENRVQPNADECKELRIFFAKEQRVFDPVIIEGKKVELVTSTKLLGLTMANDLRWNDYVTEITKKASKRLYFLLLLPNSVRAGVPKQDLALFYVSCVRSVIDYAAPVFFNGLP
;
A
#
# COMPACT_ATOMS: atom_id res chain seq x y z
N MET A 1 -2.33 41.25 -9.13
CA MET A 1 -1.73 39.90 -9.24
C MET A 1 -1.46 39.66 -10.71
N HIS A 2 -0.17 39.56 -11.11
CA HIS A 2 0.16 39.16 -12.47
C HIS A 2 -0.10 37.67 -12.61
N GLN A 3 -1.03 37.29 -13.47
CA GLN A 3 -1.25 35.88 -13.83
C GLN A 3 -0.10 35.45 -14.75
N CYS A 4 0.85 34.68 -14.21
CA CYS A 4 1.85 34.02 -15.02
C CYS A 4 1.29 32.68 -15.48
N PHE A 5 1.05 32.52 -16.75
CA PHE A 5 0.72 31.24 -17.37
C PHE A 5 1.98 30.64 -17.99
N SER A 6 2.14 29.31 -17.87
CA SER A 6 3.13 28.58 -18.65
C SER A 6 2.72 28.53 -20.12
N GLU A 7 3.68 28.31 -21.00
CA GLU A 7 3.38 28.01 -22.42
C GLU A 7 2.61 26.68 -22.54
N TRP A 8 1.76 26.60 -23.57
CA TRP A 8 1.03 25.38 -23.87
C TRP A 8 1.99 24.32 -24.41
N GLY A 9 2.02 23.14 -23.80
CA GLY A 9 2.80 21.99 -24.22
C GLY A 9 1.92 20.78 -24.50
N PRO A 10 2.36 19.83 -25.35
CA PRO A 10 1.63 18.59 -25.55
C PRO A 10 1.67 17.72 -24.29
N VAL A 11 0.53 17.09 -23.96
CA VAL A 11 0.42 16.07 -22.90
C VAL A 11 0.30 14.72 -23.59
N PRO A 12 1.41 14.00 -23.83
CA PRO A 12 1.41 12.79 -24.65
C PRO A 12 0.78 11.57 -23.92
N ALA A 13 0.70 11.61 -22.60
CA ALA A 13 0.13 10.54 -21.79
C ALA A 13 -0.30 11.05 -20.41
N GLY A 14 -1.15 10.28 -19.72
CA GLY A 14 -1.60 10.57 -18.36
C GLY A 14 -2.86 11.45 -18.31
N VAL A 15 -3.21 11.84 -17.09
CA VAL A 15 -4.32 12.72 -16.79
C VAL A 15 -3.84 13.97 -16.07
N PRO A 16 -4.42 15.15 -16.34
CA PRO A 16 -3.99 16.39 -15.69
C PRO A 16 -4.12 16.28 -14.17
N HIS A 17 -3.03 16.55 -13.46
CA HIS A 17 -3.04 16.61 -11.99
C HIS A 17 -3.98 17.70 -11.47
N GLY A 18 -4.64 17.45 -10.34
CA GLY A 18 -5.52 18.42 -9.69
C GLY A 18 -6.93 18.55 -10.27
N THR A 19 -7.26 17.79 -11.33
CA THR A 19 -8.63 17.75 -11.84
C THR A 19 -9.48 16.72 -11.10
N LYS A 20 -10.77 17.00 -10.92
CA LYS A 20 -11.72 16.04 -10.33
C LYS A 20 -11.91 14.79 -11.20
N LEU A 21 -11.71 14.92 -12.48
CA LEU A 21 -11.91 13.85 -13.46
C LEU A 21 -10.72 12.89 -13.54
N GLY A 22 -9.50 13.36 -13.25
CA GLY A 22 -8.29 12.57 -13.36
C GLY A 22 -8.34 11.22 -12.62
N PRO A 23 -8.66 11.19 -11.33
CA PRO A 23 -8.77 9.93 -10.58
C PRO A 23 -9.81 8.96 -11.14
N TRP A 24 -10.96 9.46 -11.62
CA TRP A 24 -11.98 8.62 -12.22
C TRP A 24 -11.54 7.99 -13.54
N LEU A 25 -10.88 8.77 -14.40
CA LEU A 25 -10.35 8.26 -15.66
C LEU A 25 -9.27 7.21 -15.42
N PHE A 26 -8.41 7.41 -14.42
CA PHE A 26 -7.40 6.43 -14.05
C PHE A 26 -8.02 5.12 -13.56
N VAL A 27 -9.03 5.18 -12.69
CA VAL A 27 -9.73 3.98 -12.19
C VAL A 27 -10.41 3.24 -13.35
N LEU A 28 -11.02 3.94 -14.30
CA LEU A 28 -11.62 3.33 -15.49
C LEU A 28 -10.56 2.64 -16.35
N MET A 29 -9.42 3.29 -16.57
CA MET A 29 -8.31 2.74 -17.35
C MET A 29 -7.74 1.48 -16.71
N ILE A 30 -7.45 1.50 -15.39
CA ILE A 30 -6.82 0.37 -14.71
C ILE A 30 -7.78 -0.80 -14.46
N ASN A 31 -9.08 -0.60 -14.67
CA ASN A 31 -10.10 -1.60 -14.36
C ASN A 31 -10.00 -2.85 -15.26
N ASP A 32 -9.47 -2.74 -16.46
CA ASP A 32 -9.31 -3.86 -17.40
C ASP A 32 -7.93 -4.56 -17.32
N LEU A 33 -7.03 -4.08 -16.44
CA LEU A 33 -5.77 -4.75 -16.17
C LEU A 33 -6.01 -6.20 -15.73
N ASP A 34 -5.51 -7.15 -16.50
CA ASP A 34 -5.50 -8.61 -16.31
C ASP A 34 -6.66 -9.19 -15.48
N ARG A 35 -7.85 -9.29 -16.09
CA ARG A 35 -9.06 -9.82 -15.42
C ARG A 35 -8.95 -11.30 -15.02
N ASN A 36 -7.94 -12.01 -15.51
CA ASN A 36 -7.75 -13.44 -15.25
C ASN A 36 -6.88 -13.69 -14.00
N ALA A 37 -6.23 -12.68 -13.46
CA ALA A 37 -5.44 -12.79 -12.23
C ALA A 37 -6.24 -12.35 -11.01
N GLN A 38 -5.98 -13.00 -9.87
CA GLN A 38 -6.50 -12.53 -8.59
C GLN A 38 -5.75 -11.27 -8.18
N GLN A 39 -6.42 -10.13 -8.21
CA GLN A 39 -5.79 -8.83 -8.03
C GLN A 39 -6.66 -7.87 -7.22
N TRP A 40 -6.00 -7.00 -6.51
CA TRP A 40 -6.59 -5.89 -5.78
C TRP A 40 -5.94 -4.60 -6.23
N LYS A 41 -6.75 -3.61 -6.55
CA LYS A 41 -6.32 -2.31 -7.06
C LYS A 41 -6.76 -1.22 -6.12
N TYR A 42 -5.85 -0.34 -5.76
CA TYR A 42 -6.12 0.84 -4.97
C TYR A 42 -5.41 2.03 -5.61
N VAL A 43 -6.14 2.76 -6.44
CA VAL A 43 -5.62 3.83 -7.30
C VAL A 43 -4.49 3.27 -8.18
N ASP A 44 -3.24 3.66 -7.98
CA ASP A 44 -2.02 3.22 -8.66
C ASP A 44 -1.42 1.94 -8.06
N ASP A 45 -1.69 1.67 -6.80
CA ASP A 45 -1.23 0.44 -6.14
C ASP A 45 -2.00 -0.78 -6.66
N THR A 46 -1.30 -1.72 -7.24
CA THR A 46 -1.86 -3.00 -7.69
C THR A 46 -1.14 -4.16 -7.00
N THR A 47 -1.92 -4.98 -6.32
CA THR A 47 -1.43 -6.22 -5.70
C THR A 47 -1.99 -7.40 -6.48
N VAL A 48 -1.12 -8.32 -6.85
CA VAL A 48 -1.49 -9.57 -7.51
C VAL A 48 -1.13 -10.73 -6.59
N SER A 49 -1.98 -11.73 -6.49
CA SER A 49 -1.67 -12.95 -5.76
C SER A 49 -2.01 -14.18 -6.56
N GLU A 50 -1.30 -15.25 -6.23
CA GLU A 50 -1.66 -16.60 -6.66
C GLU A 50 -1.56 -17.57 -5.48
N VAL A 51 -2.31 -18.66 -5.55
CA VAL A 51 -2.21 -19.78 -4.62
C VAL A 51 -1.59 -20.95 -5.34
N VAL A 52 -0.35 -21.30 -4.96
CA VAL A 52 0.36 -22.45 -5.53
C VAL A 52 0.11 -23.66 -4.65
N VAL A 53 -0.63 -24.64 -5.15
CA VAL A 53 -0.90 -25.91 -4.45
C VAL A 53 0.36 -26.78 -4.38
N LYS A 54 0.36 -27.75 -3.47
CA LYS A 54 1.48 -28.70 -3.33
C LYS A 54 1.71 -29.44 -4.66
N GLY A 55 2.93 -29.34 -5.19
CA GLY A 55 3.29 -29.94 -6.49
C GLY A 55 2.93 -29.12 -7.71
N GLY A 56 2.19 -28.01 -7.55
CA GLY A 56 1.85 -27.11 -8.66
C GLY A 56 3.01 -26.21 -9.08
N GLU A 57 2.90 -25.60 -10.22
CA GLU A 57 3.83 -24.59 -10.74
C GLU A 57 3.33 -23.19 -10.40
N SER A 58 4.27 -22.23 -10.29
CA SER A 58 3.93 -20.82 -10.12
C SER A 58 3.73 -20.17 -11.48
N HIS A 59 2.68 -19.38 -11.60
CA HIS A 59 2.38 -18.58 -12.78
C HIS A 59 2.68 -17.09 -12.56
N ALA A 60 3.35 -16.73 -11.45
CA ALA A 60 3.65 -15.34 -11.09
C ALA A 60 4.36 -14.59 -12.21
N GLN A 61 5.34 -15.23 -12.88
CA GLN A 61 6.02 -14.63 -14.03
C GLN A 61 5.09 -14.39 -15.21
N ALA A 62 4.19 -15.32 -15.49
CA ALA A 62 3.23 -15.15 -16.59
C ALA A 62 2.25 -14.01 -16.31
N ILE A 63 1.83 -13.85 -15.05
CA ILE A 63 0.99 -12.73 -14.62
C ILE A 63 1.75 -11.42 -14.75
N ALA A 64 3.00 -11.35 -14.28
CA ALA A 64 3.84 -10.17 -14.40
C ALA A 64 4.04 -9.76 -15.87
N ASN A 65 4.26 -10.71 -16.76
CA ASN A 65 4.41 -10.44 -18.20
C ASN A 65 3.14 -9.80 -18.79
N ARG A 66 1.94 -10.30 -18.43
CA ARG A 66 0.66 -9.72 -18.87
C ARG A 66 0.46 -8.29 -18.35
N VAL A 67 0.86 -8.03 -17.10
CA VAL A 67 0.83 -6.68 -16.52
C VAL A 67 1.74 -5.73 -17.30
N VAL A 68 2.95 -6.16 -17.63
CA VAL A 68 3.91 -5.36 -18.43
C VAL A 68 3.37 -5.11 -19.85
N GLU A 69 2.78 -6.12 -20.49
CA GLU A 69 2.18 -5.99 -21.83
C GLU A 69 1.04 -4.97 -21.82
N TRP A 70 0.10 -5.11 -20.88
CA TRP A 70 -0.99 -4.16 -20.68
C TRP A 70 -0.47 -2.74 -20.43
N SER A 71 0.58 -2.61 -19.62
CA SER A 71 1.18 -1.32 -19.31
C SER A 71 1.76 -0.63 -20.54
N ARG A 72 2.39 -1.40 -21.43
CA ARG A 72 2.92 -0.88 -22.71
C ARG A 72 1.80 -0.43 -23.63
N GLU A 73 0.72 -1.21 -23.75
CA GLU A 73 -0.44 -0.87 -24.57
C GLU A 73 -1.11 0.42 -24.09
N ASN A 74 -1.21 0.59 -22.77
CA ASN A 74 -1.85 1.75 -22.13
C ASN A 74 -0.91 2.91 -21.85
N ARG A 75 0.39 2.80 -22.25
CA ARG A 75 1.41 3.84 -22.04
C ARG A 75 1.60 4.21 -20.55
N VAL A 76 1.43 3.23 -19.67
CA VAL A 76 1.72 3.33 -18.24
C VAL A 76 3.03 2.61 -18.00
N GLN A 77 3.90 3.17 -17.18
CA GLN A 77 5.16 2.54 -16.83
C GLN A 77 5.10 1.93 -15.43
N PRO A 78 5.23 0.60 -15.29
CA PRO A 78 5.32 -0.01 -13.96
C PRO A 78 6.65 0.39 -13.30
N ASN A 79 6.62 0.71 -12.02
CA ASN A 79 7.84 0.99 -11.27
C ASN A 79 8.44 -0.32 -10.72
N ALA A 80 9.28 -0.96 -11.52
CA ALA A 80 9.90 -2.23 -11.15
C ALA A 80 10.78 -2.14 -9.88
N ASP A 81 11.31 -0.95 -9.56
CA ASP A 81 12.15 -0.74 -8.37
C ASP A 81 11.33 -0.68 -7.07
N GLU A 82 10.05 -0.37 -7.16
CA GLU A 82 9.12 -0.38 -6.01
C GLU A 82 8.34 -1.69 -5.90
N CYS A 83 8.34 -2.52 -6.95
CA CYS A 83 7.68 -3.82 -6.92
C CYS A 83 8.37 -4.75 -5.92
N LYS A 84 7.58 -5.50 -5.16
CA LYS A 84 8.07 -6.47 -4.17
C LYS A 84 7.32 -7.77 -4.29
N GLU A 85 8.03 -8.86 -4.03
CA GLU A 85 7.47 -10.20 -3.98
C GLU A 85 7.49 -10.68 -2.53
N LEU A 86 6.31 -11.06 -2.00
CA LEU A 86 6.16 -11.64 -0.68
C LEU A 86 5.67 -13.07 -0.83
N ARG A 87 6.43 -14.05 -0.34
CA ARG A 87 6.08 -15.48 -0.37
C ARG A 87 5.63 -15.95 0.99
N ILE A 88 4.41 -16.44 1.08
CA ILE A 88 3.80 -16.95 2.30
C ILE A 88 3.72 -18.47 2.19
N PHE A 89 4.36 -19.17 3.12
CA PHE A 89 4.37 -20.63 3.14
C PHE A 89 3.55 -21.16 4.31
N PHE A 90 2.53 -21.97 3.99
CA PHE A 90 1.75 -22.69 4.99
C PHE A 90 2.31 -24.11 5.24
N ALA A 91 3.18 -24.58 4.35
CA ALA A 91 3.84 -25.89 4.46
C ALA A 91 5.14 -25.80 5.26
N LYS A 92 5.52 -26.89 5.94
CA LYS A 92 6.79 -26.97 6.65
C LYS A 92 8.00 -26.89 5.72
N GLU A 93 7.88 -27.49 4.52
CA GLU A 93 8.91 -27.44 3.49
C GLU A 93 8.69 -26.21 2.62
N GLN A 94 9.66 -25.32 2.62
CA GLN A 94 9.66 -24.15 1.75
C GLN A 94 10.18 -24.55 0.37
N ARG A 95 9.39 -24.28 -0.65
CA ARG A 95 9.81 -24.49 -2.04
C ARG A 95 10.58 -23.27 -2.54
N VAL A 96 11.59 -23.51 -3.34
CA VAL A 96 12.30 -22.46 -4.05
C VAL A 96 11.58 -22.24 -5.38
N PHE A 97 11.21 -21.01 -5.65
CA PHE A 97 10.65 -20.55 -6.91
C PHE A 97 11.64 -19.57 -7.55
N ASP A 98 11.64 -19.52 -8.87
CA ASP A 98 12.41 -18.50 -9.58
C ASP A 98 11.88 -17.10 -9.21
N PRO A 99 12.78 -16.10 -9.15
CA PRO A 99 12.38 -14.72 -8.89
C PRO A 99 11.57 -14.17 -10.06
N VAL A 100 10.55 -13.39 -9.76
CA VAL A 100 9.77 -12.66 -10.77
C VAL A 100 10.66 -11.58 -11.41
N ILE A 101 10.57 -11.44 -12.73
CA ILE A 101 11.32 -10.43 -13.50
C ILE A 101 10.32 -9.48 -14.15
N ILE A 102 10.49 -8.18 -13.91
CA ILE A 102 9.70 -7.11 -14.53
C ILE A 102 10.66 -6.22 -15.32
N GLU A 103 10.45 -6.08 -16.63
CA GLU A 103 11.29 -5.27 -17.53
C GLU A 103 12.81 -5.54 -17.40
N GLY A 104 13.18 -6.82 -17.25
CA GLY A 104 14.58 -7.26 -17.12
C GLY A 104 15.18 -7.09 -15.72
N LYS A 105 14.44 -6.51 -14.77
CA LYS A 105 14.86 -6.38 -13.38
C LYS A 105 14.22 -7.47 -12.53
N LYS A 106 15.00 -8.08 -11.64
CA LYS A 106 14.48 -8.99 -10.63
C LYS A 106 13.70 -8.23 -9.58
N VAL A 107 12.46 -8.65 -9.32
CA VAL A 107 11.65 -8.13 -8.23
C VAL A 107 12.29 -8.53 -6.90
N GLU A 108 12.35 -7.60 -5.96
CA GLU A 108 12.91 -7.85 -4.64
C GLU A 108 12.02 -8.83 -3.86
N LEU A 109 12.61 -9.98 -3.47
CA LEU A 109 11.96 -10.92 -2.55
C LEU A 109 12.13 -10.40 -1.12
N VAL A 110 11.01 -10.13 -0.47
CA VAL A 110 11.01 -9.55 0.88
C VAL A 110 10.35 -10.49 1.89
N THR A 111 10.75 -10.38 3.15
CA THR A 111 10.12 -11.11 4.28
C THR A 111 8.93 -10.35 4.86
N SER A 112 8.85 -9.05 4.62
CA SER A 112 7.71 -8.20 4.98
C SER A 112 7.57 -7.04 4.02
N THR A 113 6.36 -6.56 3.81
CA THR A 113 6.07 -5.39 2.97
C THR A 113 4.90 -4.60 3.52
N LYS A 114 4.81 -3.34 3.13
CA LYS A 114 3.66 -2.49 3.44
C LYS A 114 2.62 -2.58 2.33
N LEU A 115 1.41 -2.98 2.70
CA LEU A 115 0.24 -2.98 1.83
C LEU A 115 -0.81 -2.04 2.41
N LEU A 116 -1.09 -0.94 1.72
CA LEU A 116 -2.06 0.09 2.16
C LEU A 116 -1.85 0.53 3.62
N GLY A 117 -0.58 0.71 4.02
CA GLY A 117 -0.23 1.13 5.38
C GLY A 117 -0.15 0.02 6.42
N LEU A 118 -0.49 -1.23 6.07
CA LEU A 118 -0.31 -2.41 6.90
C LEU A 118 1.04 -3.07 6.60
N THR A 119 1.84 -3.34 7.62
CA THR A 119 3.05 -4.16 7.48
C THR A 119 2.66 -5.63 7.56
N MET A 120 2.74 -6.33 6.43
CA MET A 120 2.43 -7.75 6.30
C MET A 120 3.73 -8.55 6.20
N ALA A 121 3.90 -9.54 7.09
CA ALA A 121 5.04 -10.45 7.10
C ALA A 121 4.71 -11.76 6.38
N ASN A 122 5.76 -12.47 5.92
CA ASN A 122 5.64 -13.75 5.21
C ASN A 122 5.11 -14.91 6.09
N ASP A 123 5.11 -14.73 7.40
CA ASP A 123 4.53 -15.67 8.37
C ASP A 123 3.11 -15.26 8.83
N LEU A 124 2.58 -14.16 8.27
CA LEU A 124 1.30 -13.54 8.61
C LEU A 124 1.16 -13.17 10.09
N ARG A 125 2.28 -12.98 10.80
CA ARG A 125 2.27 -12.46 12.16
C ARG A 125 2.26 -10.94 12.14
N TRP A 126 1.50 -10.36 13.05
CA TRP A 126 1.28 -8.92 13.11
C TRP A 126 2.20 -8.20 14.09
N ASN A 127 3.21 -8.89 14.67
CA ASN A 127 4.09 -8.33 15.70
C ASN A 127 4.79 -7.04 15.26
N ASP A 128 5.32 -7.01 14.04
CA ASP A 128 6.01 -5.84 13.51
C ASP A 128 5.04 -4.67 13.30
N TYR A 129 3.87 -4.95 12.74
CA TYR A 129 2.83 -3.96 12.56
C TYR A 129 2.34 -3.39 13.90
N VAL A 130 2.01 -4.25 14.86
CA VAL A 130 1.56 -3.83 16.21
C VAL A 130 2.64 -3.00 16.90
N THR A 131 3.90 -3.39 16.78
CA THR A 131 5.03 -2.61 17.31
C THR A 131 5.11 -1.23 16.65
N GLU A 132 4.92 -1.15 15.33
CA GLU A 132 4.94 0.12 14.59
C GLU A 132 3.80 1.04 15.03
N ILE A 133 2.55 0.54 15.06
CA ILE A 133 1.39 1.36 15.45
C ILE A 133 1.45 1.80 16.91
N THR A 134 1.94 0.91 17.81
CA THR A 134 2.13 1.24 19.23
C THR A 134 3.15 2.37 19.40
N LYS A 135 4.30 2.29 18.71
CA LYS A 135 5.30 3.37 18.72
C LYS A 135 4.71 4.69 18.18
N LYS A 136 3.93 4.62 17.11
CA LYS A 136 3.30 5.79 16.49
C LYS A 136 2.24 6.42 17.41
N ALA A 137 1.39 5.59 18.02
CA ALA A 137 0.40 6.03 18.98
C ALA A 137 1.04 6.65 20.23
N SER A 138 2.09 6.02 20.77
CA SER A 138 2.84 6.52 21.93
C SER A 138 3.48 7.88 21.67
N LYS A 139 4.09 8.08 20.47
CA LYS A 139 4.63 9.39 20.09
C LYS A 139 3.53 10.46 20.07
N ARG A 140 2.36 10.15 19.52
CA ARG A 140 1.24 11.10 19.46
C ARG A 140 0.65 11.35 20.83
N LEU A 141 0.56 10.32 21.68
CA LEU A 141 0.15 10.47 23.08
C LEU A 141 1.12 11.35 23.87
N TYR A 142 2.43 11.23 23.60
CA TYR A 142 3.44 12.08 24.22
C TYR A 142 3.19 13.57 23.92
N PHE A 143 2.80 13.93 22.69
CA PHE A 143 2.38 15.30 22.38
C PHE A 143 1.17 15.74 23.21
N LEU A 144 0.20 14.86 23.44
CA LEU A 144 -0.95 15.13 24.31
C LEU A 144 -0.50 15.38 25.76
N LEU A 145 0.48 14.60 26.24
CA LEU A 145 1.05 14.74 27.58
C LEU A 145 1.92 16.00 27.74
N LEU A 146 2.55 16.48 26.66
CA LEU A 146 3.27 17.75 26.65
C LEU A 146 2.34 18.98 26.67
N LEU A 147 1.05 18.77 26.45
CA LEU A 147 0.02 19.80 26.60
C LEU A 147 -0.43 20.09 28.06
N PRO A 148 0.16 19.54 29.18
CA PRO A 148 -0.24 19.93 30.55
C PRO A 148 -0.13 21.43 30.80
N ASN A 149 0.76 22.12 30.09
CA ASN A 149 0.80 23.57 30.08
C ASN A 149 -0.41 24.18 29.35
N SER A 150 -1.04 23.46 28.42
CA SER A 150 -2.23 23.92 27.71
C SER A 150 -3.53 23.62 28.47
N VAL A 151 -3.57 22.62 29.34
CA VAL A 151 -4.67 22.49 30.34
C VAL A 151 -4.61 23.66 31.33
N ARG A 152 -3.41 24.08 31.74
CA ARG A 152 -3.20 25.33 32.45
C ARG A 152 -3.49 26.57 31.57
N ALA A 153 -3.33 26.47 30.27
CA ALA A 153 -3.66 27.49 29.27
C ALA A 153 -5.15 27.51 28.87
N GLY A 154 -6.01 26.67 29.50
CA GLY A 154 -7.45 26.70 29.31
C GLY A 154 -7.96 25.94 28.08
N VAL A 155 -7.19 24.96 27.53
CA VAL A 155 -7.71 24.12 26.45
C VAL A 155 -8.91 23.29 26.96
N PRO A 156 -10.08 23.34 26.30
CA PRO A 156 -11.26 22.58 26.68
C PRO A 156 -11.00 21.08 26.68
N LYS A 157 -11.56 20.36 27.66
CA LYS A 157 -11.46 18.89 27.72
C LYS A 157 -11.99 18.20 26.47
N GLN A 158 -12.97 18.81 25.81
CA GLN A 158 -13.55 18.30 24.57
C GLN A 158 -12.52 18.29 23.42
N ASP A 159 -11.69 19.33 23.33
CA ASP A 159 -10.65 19.43 22.29
C ASP A 159 -9.53 18.41 22.53
N LEU A 160 -9.18 18.16 23.80
CA LEU A 160 -8.22 17.12 24.16
C LEU A 160 -8.77 15.72 23.82
N ALA A 161 -10.05 15.47 24.10
CA ALA A 161 -10.71 14.22 23.74
C ALA A 161 -10.78 14.04 22.21
N LEU A 162 -11.12 15.11 21.49
CA LEU A 162 -11.13 15.10 20.02
C LEU A 162 -9.75 14.81 19.45
N PHE A 163 -8.71 15.45 19.98
CA PHE A 163 -7.33 15.17 19.57
C PHE A 163 -6.97 13.70 19.83
N TYR A 164 -7.29 13.16 21.00
CA TYR A 164 -7.03 11.76 21.32
C TYR A 164 -7.71 10.82 20.32
N VAL A 165 -9.00 10.99 20.08
CA VAL A 165 -9.77 10.14 19.16
C VAL A 165 -9.24 10.26 17.73
N SER A 166 -9.00 11.49 17.25
CA SER A 166 -8.60 11.73 15.87
C SER A 166 -7.14 11.39 15.59
N CYS A 167 -6.25 11.64 16.55
CA CYS A 167 -4.82 11.52 16.31
C CYS A 167 -4.17 10.29 16.93
N VAL A 168 -4.64 9.81 18.08
CA VAL A 168 -4.04 8.67 18.78
C VAL A 168 -4.80 7.39 18.50
N ARG A 169 -6.09 7.37 18.84
CA ARG A 169 -6.94 6.20 18.70
C ARG A 169 -7.08 5.76 17.25
N SER A 170 -7.21 6.69 16.31
CA SER A 170 -7.30 6.42 14.88
C SER A 170 -6.14 5.60 14.34
N VAL A 171 -4.94 5.70 14.93
CA VAL A 171 -3.78 4.89 14.54
C VAL A 171 -3.94 3.43 14.94
N ILE A 172 -4.52 3.20 16.12
CA ILE A 172 -4.71 1.85 16.66
C ILE A 172 -5.90 1.17 15.98
N ASP A 173 -6.97 1.93 15.74
CA ASP A 173 -8.20 1.42 15.13
C ASP A 173 -8.05 1.19 13.62
N TYR A 174 -7.01 1.77 12.98
CA TYR A 174 -6.77 1.58 11.55
C TYR A 174 -6.56 0.11 11.22
N ALA A 175 -7.41 -0.41 10.33
CA ALA A 175 -7.41 -1.79 9.87
C ALA A 175 -7.48 -2.86 11.00
N ALA A 176 -7.99 -2.51 12.19
CA ALA A 176 -8.14 -3.43 13.31
C ALA A 176 -8.83 -4.76 12.92
N PRO A 177 -9.88 -4.80 12.07
CA PRO A 177 -10.49 -6.06 11.66
C PRO A 177 -9.54 -7.04 10.97
N VAL A 178 -8.45 -6.56 10.37
CA VAL A 178 -7.49 -7.40 9.64
C VAL A 178 -6.55 -8.12 10.58
N PHE A 179 -6.03 -7.45 11.60
CA PHE A 179 -4.98 -8.00 12.46
C PHE A 179 -5.46 -8.43 13.85
N PHE A 180 -6.61 -7.94 14.31
CA PHE A 180 -7.08 -8.16 15.68
C PHE A 180 -7.25 -9.64 16.03
N ASN A 181 -7.78 -10.45 15.12
CA ASN A 181 -7.97 -11.89 15.35
C ASN A 181 -6.67 -12.72 15.23
N GLY A 182 -5.61 -12.12 14.75
CA GLY A 182 -4.28 -12.75 14.62
C GLY A 182 -3.31 -12.35 15.72
N LEU A 183 -3.76 -11.61 16.74
CA LEU A 183 -2.95 -11.29 17.92
C LEU A 183 -2.90 -12.51 18.85
N PRO A 184 -1.73 -12.75 19.49
CA PRO A 184 -1.57 -13.84 20.46
C PRO A 184 -2.40 -13.62 21.71
#